data_9e0708c2fc20d90731ae957fc3e488c1
#
_entry.id   9e0708c2fc20d90731ae957fc3e488c1
#
_cell.length_a   1.000
_cell.length_b   1.000
_cell.length_c   1.000
_cell.angle_alpha   90.00
_cell.angle_beta   90.00
_cell.angle_gamma   90.00
#
_symmetry.space_group_name_H-M   'P 1'
#
loop_
_entity.id
_entity.type
_entity.pdbx_description
1 polymer ?
#
loop_
_entity_poly.entity_id
_entity_poly.type
_entity_poly.pdbx_seq_one_letter_code
_entity_poly.pdbx_strand_id
1 'polypeptide(L)'
;LAEIYLFKGGSGAGEATDDDNAIRHAKAAMEGRKLQTVDEYVHFPVFPEREGVKKDYPQGLFYDNRSDYVMQNIVGSSYSKIMAAESLVKMYNEKDVRKEKFFDESGNIQKYANVNPVGSYKQFSVYTFFSYAEMHLIVAESYARKGDAQAKTWLEDFQRCRIRDYAGYKGNDVLQEILDERRREF
;
A
#
# COMPACT_ATOMS: atom_id res chain seq x y z
N LEU A 1 15.26 2.38 7.16
CA LEU A 1 15.87 3.74 7.22
C LEU A 1 14.98 4.79 6.55
N ALA A 2 14.39 4.51 5.36
CA ALA A 2 13.51 5.47 4.68
C ALA A 2 12.37 5.97 5.59
N GLU A 3 11.65 5.05 6.23
CA GLU A 3 10.58 5.38 7.19
C GLU A 3 11.08 6.19 8.39
N ILE A 4 12.23 5.79 8.96
CA ILE A 4 12.81 6.50 10.12
C ILE A 4 13.05 7.96 9.76
N TYR A 5 13.65 8.23 8.61
CA TYR A 5 13.90 9.59 8.15
C TYR A 5 12.60 10.34 7.81
N LEU A 6 11.60 9.66 7.21
CA LEU A 6 10.30 10.26 6.94
C LEU A 6 9.61 10.72 8.25
N PHE A 7 9.58 9.84 9.26
CA PHE A 7 8.98 10.17 10.57
C PHE A 7 9.76 11.25 11.29
N LYS A 8 11.09 11.19 11.28
CA LYS A 8 11.95 12.22 11.89
C LYS A 8 11.72 13.56 11.22
N GLY A 9 11.74 13.63 9.89
CA GLY A 9 11.52 14.87 9.13
C GLY A 9 10.15 15.51 9.35
N GLY A 10 9.10 14.68 9.63
CA GLY A 10 7.77 15.15 9.99
C GLY A 10 7.58 15.49 11.46
N SER A 11 8.57 15.29 12.31
CA SER A 11 8.51 15.53 13.74
C SER A 11 9.13 16.89 14.12
N GLY A 12 8.92 17.32 15.38
CA GLY A 12 9.60 18.51 15.92
C GLY A 12 11.12 18.39 16.05
N ALA A 13 11.69 17.19 15.86
CA ALA A 13 13.13 16.91 15.84
C ALA A 13 13.68 16.78 14.42
N GLY A 14 12.90 17.12 13.39
CA GLY A 14 13.29 17.01 11.99
C GLY A 14 14.44 17.94 11.62
N GLU A 15 15.29 17.46 10.70
CA GLU A 15 16.37 18.22 10.11
C GLU A 15 16.12 18.42 8.61
N ALA A 16 16.65 19.48 8.03
CA ALA A 16 16.45 19.81 6.61
C ALA A 16 16.88 18.69 5.63
N THR A 17 17.73 17.78 6.06
CA THR A 17 18.23 16.66 5.25
C THR A 17 17.44 15.37 5.40
N ASP A 18 16.46 15.31 6.31
CA ASP A 18 15.74 14.06 6.60
C ASP A 18 14.89 13.60 5.41
N ASP A 19 14.21 14.50 4.74
CA ASP A 19 13.45 14.17 3.53
C ASP A 19 14.36 13.70 2.39
N ASP A 20 15.54 14.28 2.21
CA ASP A 20 16.52 13.81 1.23
C ASP A 20 17.05 12.41 1.56
N ASN A 21 17.27 12.12 2.83
CA ASN A 21 17.68 10.80 3.29
C ASN A 21 16.53 9.79 3.10
N ALA A 22 15.28 10.15 3.40
CA ALA A 22 14.11 9.31 3.15
C ALA A 22 14.01 8.95 1.66
N ILE A 23 14.09 9.93 0.76
CA ILE A 23 14.07 9.73 -0.69
C ILE A 23 15.21 8.80 -1.12
N ARG A 24 16.44 9.05 -0.69
CA ARG A 24 17.59 8.26 -1.07
C ARG A 24 17.47 6.80 -0.66
N HIS A 25 17.06 6.53 0.57
CA HIS A 25 16.91 5.17 1.06
C HIS A 25 15.71 4.45 0.45
N ALA A 26 14.60 5.14 0.21
CA ALA A 26 13.45 4.56 -0.45
C ALA A 26 13.77 4.18 -1.90
N LYS A 27 14.42 5.07 -2.66
CA LYS A 27 14.84 4.78 -4.04
C LYS A 27 15.82 3.61 -4.12
N ALA A 28 16.80 3.55 -3.21
CA ALA A 28 17.72 2.42 -3.14
C ALA A 28 17.02 1.08 -2.84
N ALA A 29 16.01 1.10 -1.97
CA ALA A 29 15.22 -0.12 -1.66
C ALA A 29 14.37 -0.58 -2.85
N MET A 30 13.99 0.32 -3.74
CA MET A 30 13.18 0.03 -4.93
C MET A 30 14.00 -0.39 -6.16
N GLU A 31 15.34 -0.34 -6.10
CA GLU A 31 16.19 -0.59 -7.25
C GLU A 31 15.91 -1.94 -7.91
N GLY A 32 15.80 -1.95 -9.24
CA GLY A 32 15.50 -3.14 -10.03
C GLY A 32 14.04 -3.63 -9.94
N ARG A 33 13.14 -2.88 -9.31
CA ARG A 33 11.72 -3.21 -9.16
C ARG A 33 10.82 -2.11 -9.72
N LYS A 34 9.54 -2.42 -9.89
CA LYS A 34 8.52 -1.45 -10.34
C LYS A 34 7.19 -1.67 -9.61
N LEU A 35 6.34 -0.65 -9.60
CA LEU A 35 4.94 -0.82 -9.21
C LEU A 35 4.24 -1.75 -10.21
N GLN A 36 3.35 -2.58 -9.68
CA GLN A 36 2.44 -3.34 -10.53
C GLN A 36 1.49 -2.38 -11.25
N THR A 37 1.29 -2.58 -12.54
CA THR A 37 0.23 -1.91 -13.30
C THR A 37 -1.14 -2.30 -12.77
N VAL A 38 -2.20 -1.57 -13.18
CA VAL A 38 -3.58 -1.92 -12.83
C VAL A 38 -3.90 -3.36 -13.17
N ASP A 39 -3.54 -3.81 -14.38
CA ASP A 39 -3.82 -5.17 -14.84
C ASP A 39 -3.04 -6.21 -14.03
N GLU A 40 -1.75 -5.97 -13.79
CA GLU A 40 -0.94 -6.84 -12.94
C GLU A 40 -1.51 -6.90 -11.52
N TYR A 41 -1.96 -5.77 -10.97
CA TYR A 41 -2.53 -5.69 -9.62
C TYR A 41 -3.86 -6.41 -9.49
N VAL A 42 -4.72 -6.34 -10.51
CA VAL A 42 -6.02 -7.03 -10.52
C VAL A 42 -5.86 -8.55 -10.64
N HIS A 43 -4.93 -9.01 -11.47
CA HIS A 43 -4.71 -10.43 -11.74
C HIS A 43 -3.79 -11.09 -10.71
N PHE A 44 -2.95 -10.30 -10.06
CA PHE A 44 -2.06 -10.82 -9.02
C PHE A 44 -2.83 -10.88 -7.69
N PRO A 45 -2.84 -12.01 -6.98
CA PRO A 45 -3.37 -12.01 -5.63
C PRO A 45 -2.57 -11.00 -4.82
N VAL A 46 -3.25 -10.13 -4.08
CA VAL A 46 -2.62 -9.16 -3.18
C VAL A 46 -1.67 -9.88 -2.21
N PHE A 47 -1.99 -11.14 -1.94
CA PHE A 47 -1.18 -12.10 -1.21
C PHE A 47 -1.12 -13.40 -2.00
N PRO A 48 0.04 -13.77 -2.53
CA PRO A 48 0.20 -15.00 -3.29
C PRO A 48 0.02 -16.24 -2.42
N GLU A 49 -0.42 -17.33 -3.05
CA GLU A 49 -0.53 -18.63 -2.40
C GLU A 49 0.80 -19.08 -1.79
N ARG A 50 0.72 -19.81 -0.70
CA ARG A 50 1.85 -20.24 0.14
C ARG A 50 2.97 -20.95 -0.65
N GLU A 51 2.67 -21.64 -1.74
CA GLU A 51 3.65 -22.34 -2.58
C GLU A 51 4.28 -21.46 -3.68
N GLY A 52 3.57 -20.43 -4.17
CA GLY A 52 4.05 -19.52 -5.22
C GLY A 52 4.86 -18.33 -4.71
N VAL A 53 4.77 -18.02 -3.44
CA VAL A 53 5.32 -16.80 -2.82
C VAL A 53 6.83 -16.70 -2.88
N LYS A 54 7.54 -17.81 -2.94
CA LYS A 54 9.00 -17.82 -2.73
C LYS A 54 9.81 -17.14 -3.83
N LYS A 55 9.23 -16.84 -4.98
CA LYS A 55 10.01 -16.34 -6.11
C LYS A 55 9.59 -14.98 -6.67
N ASP A 56 8.31 -14.59 -6.57
CA ASP A 56 7.79 -13.52 -7.43
C ASP A 56 6.79 -12.57 -6.78
N TYR A 57 6.87 -12.31 -5.46
CA TYR A 57 6.06 -11.24 -4.85
C TYR A 57 6.69 -9.87 -5.15
N PRO A 58 6.28 -9.21 -6.24
CA PRO A 58 7.01 -8.07 -6.78
C PRO A 58 6.95 -6.83 -5.89
N GLN A 59 5.99 -6.78 -4.96
CA GLN A 59 5.82 -5.65 -4.05
C GLN A 59 6.43 -5.86 -2.67
N GLY A 60 6.72 -7.10 -2.27
CA GLY A 60 7.32 -7.37 -0.98
C GLY A 60 8.82 -7.10 -0.98
N LEU A 61 9.27 -6.15 -0.18
CA LEU A 61 10.70 -5.95 0.12
C LEU A 61 11.13 -6.82 1.28
N PHE A 62 10.27 -6.97 2.27
CA PHE A 62 10.43 -7.87 3.40
C PHE A 62 9.05 -8.36 3.86
N TYR A 63 8.91 -9.67 4.05
CA TYR A 63 7.65 -10.30 4.45
C TYR A 63 7.88 -11.52 5.35
N ASP A 64 6.88 -11.85 6.19
CA ASP A 64 6.86 -13.08 6.98
C ASP A 64 5.62 -13.91 6.61
N ASN A 65 5.83 -15.18 6.31
CA ASN A 65 4.76 -16.13 5.99
C ASN A 65 4.20 -16.86 7.22
N ARG A 66 4.68 -16.53 8.42
CA ARG A 66 4.27 -17.16 9.68
C ARG A 66 3.24 -16.36 10.47
N SER A 67 2.74 -15.28 9.87
CA SER A 67 1.80 -14.36 10.53
C SER A 67 0.34 -14.86 10.55
N ASP A 68 0.05 -16.05 10.01
CA ASP A 68 -1.30 -16.62 9.92
C ASP A 68 -2.08 -16.53 11.23
N TYR A 69 -1.44 -16.88 12.34
CA TYR A 69 -2.10 -16.92 13.66
C TYR A 69 -2.46 -15.53 14.19
N VAL A 70 -1.55 -14.58 14.04
CA VAL A 70 -1.78 -13.20 14.52
C VAL A 70 -2.85 -12.52 13.69
N MET A 71 -2.81 -12.68 12.39
CA MET A 71 -3.79 -12.07 11.49
C MET A 71 -5.18 -12.71 11.61
N GLN A 72 -5.27 -14.02 11.83
CA GLN A 72 -6.55 -14.69 12.13
C GLN A 72 -7.24 -14.11 13.37
N ASN A 73 -6.47 -13.71 14.38
CA ASN A 73 -7.02 -13.13 15.60
C ASN A 73 -7.34 -11.64 15.48
N ILE A 74 -6.66 -10.91 14.59
CA ILE A 74 -6.86 -9.47 14.37
C ILE A 74 -7.95 -9.20 13.32
N VAL A 75 -7.90 -9.88 12.18
CA VAL A 75 -8.77 -9.57 11.02
C VAL A 75 -10.03 -10.45 10.99
N GLY A 76 -10.10 -11.42 11.86
CA GLY A 76 -11.30 -12.22 12.05
C GLY A 76 -11.14 -13.69 11.72
N SER A 77 -11.33 -14.49 12.74
CA SER A 77 -11.90 -15.82 12.58
C SER A 77 -13.30 -15.67 11.97
N SER A 78 -13.91 -16.75 11.53
CA SER A 78 -15.30 -16.80 11.02
C SER A 78 -16.36 -16.15 11.96
N TYR A 79 -15.98 -15.70 13.13
CA TYR A 79 -16.86 -15.15 14.16
C TYR A 79 -16.75 -13.64 14.37
N SER A 80 -15.69 -12.97 13.94
CA SER A 80 -15.57 -11.52 14.03
C SER A 80 -15.04 -10.94 12.74
N LYS A 81 -15.92 -10.28 11.99
CA LYS A 81 -15.55 -9.55 10.78
C LYS A 81 -15.23 -8.11 11.17
N ILE A 82 -14.04 -7.65 10.82
CA ILE A 82 -13.69 -6.24 10.97
C ILE A 82 -14.19 -5.51 9.73
N MET A 83 -15.12 -4.60 9.94
CA MET A 83 -15.59 -3.71 8.90
C MET A 83 -14.68 -2.50 8.80
N ALA A 84 -14.40 -2.07 7.58
CA ALA A 84 -13.75 -0.81 7.36
C ALA A 84 -14.66 0.36 7.77
N ALA A 85 -14.06 1.45 8.27
CA ALA A 85 -14.80 2.68 8.49
C ALA A 85 -15.41 3.16 7.17
N GLU A 86 -16.66 3.57 7.19
CA GLU A 86 -17.36 4.07 5.99
C GLU A 86 -16.60 5.26 5.34
N SER A 87 -15.96 6.10 6.17
CA SER A 87 -15.11 7.20 5.71
C SER A 87 -13.93 6.73 4.88
N LEU A 88 -13.34 5.57 5.19
CA LEU A 88 -12.26 4.98 4.42
C LEU A 88 -12.79 4.44 3.08
N VAL A 89 -13.89 3.69 3.10
CA VAL A 89 -14.49 3.13 1.89
C VAL A 89 -14.88 4.22 0.89
N LYS A 90 -15.38 5.36 1.37
CA LYS A 90 -15.74 6.53 0.56
C LYS A 90 -14.54 7.25 -0.08
N MET A 91 -13.32 7.00 0.37
CA MET A 91 -12.12 7.59 -0.22
C MET A 91 -11.76 6.94 -1.57
N TYR A 92 -12.28 5.75 -1.87
CA TYR A 92 -12.02 5.06 -3.13
C TYR A 92 -13.04 5.48 -4.18
N ASN A 93 -12.56 5.89 -5.36
CA ASN A 93 -13.46 6.07 -6.49
C ASN A 93 -13.84 4.72 -7.12
N GLU A 94 -14.88 4.72 -7.97
CA GLU A 94 -15.41 3.50 -8.59
C GLU A 94 -14.44 2.80 -9.55
N LYS A 95 -13.39 3.49 -10.01
CA LYS A 95 -12.35 2.94 -10.88
C LYS A 95 -11.11 2.46 -10.13
N ASP A 96 -11.07 2.66 -8.80
CA ASP A 96 -9.97 2.20 -7.96
C ASP A 96 -10.09 0.70 -7.72
N VAL A 97 -9.15 -0.06 -8.26
CA VAL A 97 -9.16 -1.53 -8.19
C VAL A 97 -9.02 -2.07 -6.78
N ARG A 98 -8.49 -1.27 -5.85
CA ARG A 98 -8.37 -1.66 -4.44
C ARG A 98 -9.72 -1.76 -3.76
N LYS A 99 -10.73 -0.99 -4.20
CA LYS A 99 -12.08 -1.06 -3.65
C LYS A 99 -12.64 -2.49 -3.73
N GLU A 100 -12.47 -3.14 -4.88
CA GLU A 100 -12.89 -4.52 -5.11
C GLU A 100 -12.01 -5.55 -4.38
N LYS A 101 -10.73 -5.23 -4.15
CA LYS A 101 -9.74 -6.16 -3.59
C LYS A 101 -9.66 -6.11 -2.07
N PHE A 102 -9.88 -4.93 -1.50
CA PHE A 102 -9.70 -4.71 -0.06
C PHE A 102 -10.97 -4.92 0.75
N PHE A 103 -12.15 -4.89 0.09
CA PHE A 103 -13.43 -5.01 0.77
C PHE A 103 -14.33 -6.04 0.08
N ASP A 104 -15.16 -6.72 0.85
CA ASP A 104 -16.29 -7.48 0.30
C ASP A 104 -17.52 -6.57 0.13
N GLU A 105 -18.60 -7.11 -0.45
CA GLU A 105 -19.85 -6.40 -0.70
C GLU A 105 -20.51 -5.82 0.59
N SER A 106 -20.17 -6.37 1.74
CA SER A 106 -20.63 -5.91 3.06
C SER A 106 -19.68 -4.91 3.71
N GLY A 107 -18.56 -4.53 3.06
CA GLY A 107 -17.55 -3.63 3.60
C GLY A 107 -16.57 -4.27 4.58
N ASN A 108 -16.54 -5.61 4.67
CA ASN A 108 -15.52 -6.27 5.48
C ASN A 108 -14.17 -6.24 4.80
N ILE A 109 -13.11 -6.08 5.58
CA ILE A 109 -11.74 -6.05 5.07
C ILE A 109 -11.35 -7.42 4.51
N GLN A 110 -10.96 -7.45 3.24
CA GLN A 110 -10.47 -8.63 2.52
C GLN A 110 -8.99 -8.52 2.14
N LYS A 111 -8.37 -7.38 2.34
CA LYS A 111 -6.99 -7.09 1.92
C LYS A 111 -5.98 -8.17 2.33
N TYR A 112 -6.21 -8.82 3.47
CA TYR A 112 -5.34 -9.86 4.01
C TYR A 112 -5.94 -11.27 3.92
N ALA A 113 -7.10 -11.41 3.30
CA ALA A 113 -7.77 -12.69 3.15
C ALA A 113 -7.26 -13.42 1.92
N ASN A 114 -6.69 -14.60 2.09
CA ASN A 114 -6.42 -15.48 0.97
C ASN A 114 -7.75 -16.05 0.46
N VAL A 115 -8.01 -15.85 -0.83
CA VAL A 115 -9.25 -16.25 -1.49
C VAL A 115 -9.25 -17.73 -1.87
N ASN A 116 -8.20 -18.47 -1.53
CA ASN A 116 -8.14 -19.88 -1.89
C ASN A 116 -8.87 -20.75 -0.86
N PRO A 117 -10.07 -21.26 -1.19
CA PRO A 117 -10.89 -22.01 -0.26
C PRO A 117 -10.48 -23.50 -0.24
N VAL A 118 -9.27 -23.81 0.19
CA VAL A 118 -8.97 -25.19 0.55
C VAL A 118 -9.30 -25.39 2.02
N GLY A 119 -10.55 -25.75 2.28
CA GLY A 119 -11.07 -26.05 3.62
C GLY A 119 -11.77 -24.86 4.29
N SER A 120 -12.34 -25.12 5.47
CA SER A 120 -13.20 -24.21 6.24
C SER A 120 -12.46 -23.00 6.85
N TYR A 121 -11.18 -22.82 6.58
CA TYR A 121 -10.37 -21.76 7.16
C TYR A 121 -9.85 -20.84 6.05
N LYS A 122 -10.22 -19.55 6.11
CA LYS A 122 -9.52 -18.51 5.33
C LYS A 122 -8.08 -18.47 5.83
N GLN A 123 -7.15 -18.96 5.03
CA GLN A 123 -5.73 -18.81 5.35
C GLN A 123 -5.31 -17.39 5.00
N PHE A 124 -4.85 -16.65 5.98
CA PHE A 124 -4.21 -15.37 5.77
C PHE A 124 -2.82 -15.62 5.22
N SER A 125 -2.51 -14.99 4.12
CA SER A 125 -1.21 -15.10 3.52
C SER A 125 -0.29 -14.00 4.01
N VAL A 126 0.81 -13.84 3.51
CA VAL A 126 2.00 -13.05 3.80
C VAL A 126 1.71 -11.64 4.35
N TYR A 127 2.21 -11.32 5.52
CA TYR A 127 2.31 -9.96 6.02
C TYR A 127 3.56 -9.28 5.46
N THR A 128 3.37 -8.18 4.75
CA THR A 128 4.47 -7.40 4.16
C THR A 128 4.85 -6.27 5.11
N PHE A 129 6.03 -6.37 5.72
CA PHE A 129 6.55 -5.31 6.61
C PHE A 129 6.99 -4.08 5.81
N PHE A 130 7.63 -4.30 4.67
CA PHE A 130 8.08 -3.23 3.78
C PHE A 130 7.67 -3.57 2.36
N SER A 131 7.00 -2.64 1.70
CA SER A 131 6.52 -2.82 0.34
C SER A 131 7.11 -1.78 -0.61
N TYR A 132 7.11 -2.11 -1.90
CA TYR A 132 7.46 -1.15 -2.94
C TYR A 132 6.50 0.05 -2.94
N ALA A 133 5.20 -0.20 -2.74
CA ALA A 133 4.16 0.82 -2.65
C ALA A 133 4.46 1.84 -1.55
N GLU A 134 4.89 1.35 -0.37
CA GLU A 134 5.27 2.20 0.74
C GLU A 134 6.50 3.06 0.43
N MET A 135 7.56 2.46 -0.10
CA MET A 135 8.76 3.21 -0.50
C MET A 135 8.43 4.27 -1.55
N HIS A 136 7.56 3.95 -2.50
CA HIS A 136 7.10 4.89 -3.52
C HIS A 136 6.39 6.10 -2.90
N LEU A 137 5.47 5.86 -1.96
CA LEU A 137 4.73 6.92 -1.28
C LEU A 137 5.60 7.72 -0.30
N ILE A 138 6.65 7.11 0.30
CA ILE A 138 7.67 7.84 1.06
C ILE A 138 8.37 8.87 0.17
N VAL A 139 8.77 8.48 -1.03
CA VAL A 139 9.41 9.42 -1.98
C VAL A 139 8.46 10.55 -2.35
N ALA A 140 7.19 10.23 -2.66
CA ALA A 140 6.18 11.23 -2.99
C ALA A 140 5.96 12.23 -1.84
N GLU A 141 5.79 11.72 -0.62
CA GLU A 141 5.56 12.54 0.59
C GLU A 141 6.76 13.44 0.90
N SER A 142 7.97 12.90 0.84
CA SER A 142 9.18 13.69 1.10
C SER A 142 9.36 14.80 0.07
N TYR A 143 9.09 14.55 -1.22
CA TYR A 143 9.09 15.63 -2.22
C TYR A 143 8.02 16.69 -1.95
N ALA A 144 6.81 16.26 -1.53
CA ALA A 144 5.74 17.21 -1.21
C ALA A 144 6.06 18.11 -0.02
N ARG A 145 6.67 17.54 1.03
CA ARG A 145 7.14 18.32 2.20
C ARG A 145 8.19 19.36 1.83
N LYS A 146 9.03 19.05 0.85
CA LYS A 146 10.04 19.98 0.32
C LYS A 146 9.46 21.02 -0.65
N GLY A 147 8.17 20.92 -1.01
CA GLY A 147 7.57 21.77 -2.05
C GLY A 147 8.08 21.47 -3.46
N ASP A 148 8.66 20.29 -3.69
CA ASP A 148 9.22 19.88 -4.98
C ASP A 148 8.12 19.38 -5.92
N ALA A 149 8.11 19.88 -7.15
CA ALA A 149 7.14 19.50 -8.18
C ALA A 149 7.13 17.99 -8.52
N GLN A 150 8.20 17.27 -8.24
CA GLN A 150 8.28 15.83 -8.42
C GLN A 150 7.24 15.08 -7.57
N ALA A 151 6.78 15.65 -6.44
CA ALA A 151 5.73 15.08 -5.61
C ALA A 151 4.50 14.66 -6.43
N LYS A 152 4.03 15.55 -7.31
CA LYS A 152 2.89 15.29 -8.18
C LYS A 152 3.17 14.14 -9.15
N THR A 153 4.33 14.09 -9.74
CA THR A 153 4.72 13.01 -10.67
C THR A 153 4.68 11.65 -9.97
N TRP A 154 5.29 11.55 -8.77
CA TRP A 154 5.30 10.32 -8.00
C TRP A 154 3.90 9.90 -7.54
N LEU A 155 3.05 10.85 -7.14
CA LEU A 155 1.64 10.59 -6.83
C LEU A 155 0.88 10.05 -8.04
N GLU A 156 0.98 10.72 -9.19
CA GLU A 156 0.28 10.32 -10.41
C GLU A 156 0.75 8.96 -10.93
N ASP A 157 2.03 8.65 -10.85
CA ASP A 157 2.56 7.35 -11.21
C ASP A 157 2.01 6.24 -10.31
N PHE A 158 1.86 6.53 -9.02
CA PHE A 158 1.22 5.60 -8.09
C PHE A 158 -0.26 5.39 -8.42
N GLN A 159 -1.02 6.47 -8.56
CA GLN A 159 -2.46 6.42 -8.83
C GLN A 159 -2.78 5.76 -10.16
N ARG A 160 -1.95 5.95 -11.19
CA ARG A 160 -2.05 5.25 -12.48
C ARG A 160 -1.96 3.73 -12.34
N CYS A 161 -1.27 3.25 -11.34
CA CYS A 161 -1.14 1.83 -11.02
C CYS A 161 -2.28 1.27 -10.13
N ARG A 162 -3.23 2.11 -9.73
CA ARG A 162 -4.36 1.74 -8.84
C ARG A 162 -5.73 2.07 -9.41
N ILE A 163 -5.80 3.01 -10.34
CA ILE A 163 -7.07 3.56 -10.86
C ILE A 163 -7.15 3.31 -12.36
N ARG A 164 -8.19 2.60 -12.79
CA ARG A 164 -8.49 2.37 -14.22
C ARG A 164 -8.78 3.70 -14.91
N ASP A 165 -8.31 3.88 -16.14
CA ASP A 165 -8.51 5.09 -16.93
C ASP A 165 -8.14 6.39 -16.17
N TYR A 166 -7.03 6.34 -15.44
CA TYR A 166 -6.59 7.46 -14.63
C TYR A 166 -6.35 8.72 -15.44
N ALA A 167 -7.04 9.81 -15.12
CA ALA A 167 -7.05 11.07 -15.87
C ALA A 167 -6.10 12.17 -15.29
N GLY A 168 -5.24 11.79 -14.35
CA GLY A 168 -4.32 12.71 -13.65
C GLY A 168 -4.96 13.39 -12.44
N TYR A 169 -4.10 13.85 -11.54
CA TYR A 169 -4.50 14.56 -10.32
C TYR A 169 -4.92 16.01 -10.66
N LYS A 170 -6.09 16.42 -10.20
CA LYS A 170 -6.70 17.72 -10.46
C LYS A 170 -6.79 18.61 -9.23
N GLY A 171 -6.40 18.11 -8.05
CA GLY A 171 -6.45 18.87 -6.80
C GLY A 171 -5.32 19.90 -6.68
N ASN A 172 -5.39 20.68 -5.61
CA ASN A 172 -4.44 21.76 -5.33
C ASN A 172 -3.48 21.42 -4.18
N ASP A 173 -3.82 20.41 -3.35
CA ASP A 173 -2.99 20.00 -2.20
C ASP A 173 -2.44 18.60 -2.45
N VAL A 174 -1.24 18.56 -3.03
CA VAL A 174 -0.56 17.32 -3.36
C VAL A 174 -0.15 16.54 -2.11
N LEU A 175 0.26 17.24 -1.04
CA LEU A 175 0.65 16.57 0.20
C LEU A 175 -0.53 15.87 0.86
N GLN A 176 -1.68 16.55 0.98
CA GLN A 176 -2.88 15.95 1.54
C GLN A 176 -3.33 14.72 0.70
N GLU A 177 -3.31 14.83 -0.63
CA GLU A 177 -3.66 13.70 -1.50
C GLU A 177 -2.70 12.51 -1.32
N ILE A 178 -1.40 12.74 -1.12
CA ILE A 178 -0.42 11.68 -0.84
C ILE A 178 -0.73 11.00 0.51
N LEU A 179 -1.08 11.78 1.54
CA LEU A 179 -1.46 11.23 2.83
C LEU A 179 -2.76 10.41 2.73
N ASP A 180 -3.72 10.88 1.95
CA ASP A 180 -4.95 10.15 1.66
C ASP A 180 -4.67 8.87 0.85
N GLU A 181 -3.70 8.92 -0.07
CA GLU A 181 -3.26 7.75 -0.84
C GLU A 181 -2.59 6.70 0.06
N ARG A 182 -1.75 7.13 1.01
CA ARG A 182 -1.19 6.24 2.04
C ARG A 182 -2.29 5.56 2.85
N ARG A 183 -3.32 6.32 3.25
CA ARG A 183 -4.46 5.80 4.00
C ARG A 183 -5.29 4.80 3.19
N ARG A 184 -5.39 4.99 1.86
CA ARG A 184 -6.07 4.01 0.98
C ARG A 184 -5.23 2.75 0.79
N GLU A 185 -3.91 2.86 0.77
CA GLU A 185 -3.02 1.73 0.48
C GLU A 185 -2.76 0.87 1.71
N PHE A 186 -2.67 1.45 2.91
CA PHE A 186 -2.27 0.77 4.17
C PHE A 186 -3.37 0.74 5.20
#